data_7a52914f25105a330ec212109fb06aba
#
_entry.id   7a52914f25105a330ec212109fb06aba
#
_cell.length_a   1.000
_cell.length_b   1.000
_cell.length_c   1.000
_cell.angle_alpha   90.00
_cell.angle_beta   90.00
_cell.angle_gamma   90.00
#
_symmetry.space_group_name_H-M   'P 1'
#
loop_
_entity.id
_entity.type
_entity.pdbx_description
1 polymer ?
#
loop_
_entity_poly.entity_id
_entity_poly.type
_entity_poly.pdbx_seq_one_letter_code
_entity_poly.pdbx_strand_id
1 'polypeptide(L)'
;MAVLKFMFFHDRNDNEFSCGYSRGMIYVQTNGMCYACSDNVEGKVHYMGDIHRGVTFPKHKLTEFKCKECPYRSICMGRCGRMHIEFSMEHINDYCQMNQAMFKFFLDNKELLERIINRNPKFKNELENWILEYTEFTP
;
A
#
# COMPACT_ATOMS: atom_id res chain seq x y z
N MET A 1 4.46 -12.61 -1.41
CA MET A 1 3.22 -13.08 -0.73
C MET A 1 2.07 -12.10 -0.90
N ALA A 2 2.18 -10.82 -0.48
CA ALA A 2 1.06 -9.86 -0.56
C ALA A 2 0.44 -9.72 -1.95
N VAL A 3 1.23 -9.56 -3.00
CA VAL A 3 0.73 -9.44 -4.37
C VAL A 3 -0.11 -10.65 -4.77
N LEU A 4 0.36 -11.87 -4.49
CA LEU A 4 -0.39 -13.10 -4.78
C LEU A 4 -1.70 -13.17 -4.01
N LYS A 5 -1.69 -12.79 -2.72
CA LYS A 5 -2.92 -12.74 -1.92
C LYS A 5 -3.92 -11.75 -2.51
N PHE A 6 -3.50 -10.55 -2.85
CA PHE A 6 -4.36 -9.56 -3.49
C PHE A 6 -4.94 -10.03 -4.83
N MET A 7 -4.13 -10.72 -5.63
CA MET A 7 -4.59 -11.22 -6.94
C MET A 7 -5.63 -12.32 -6.85
N PHE A 8 -5.52 -13.22 -5.85
CA PHE A 8 -6.31 -14.46 -5.82
C PHE A 8 -7.37 -14.51 -4.73
N PHE A 9 -7.21 -13.75 -3.63
CA PHE A 9 -8.02 -13.96 -2.43
C PHE A 9 -8.58 -12.68 -1.80
N HIS A 10 -8.33 -11.50 -2.36
CA HIS A 10 -8.78 -10.27 -1.74
C HIS A 10 -10.00 -9.67 -2.43
N ASP A 11 -11.08 -9.42 -1.66
CA ASP A 11 -12.15 -8.53 -2.07
C ASP A 11 -11.62 -7.11 -2.17
N ARG A 12 -11.84 -6.51 -3.32
CA ARG A 12 -11.30 -5.20 -3.69
C ARG A 12 -12.07 -4.11 -2.97
N ASN A 13 -11.51 -3.57 -1.92
CA ASN A 13 -11.96 -2.29 -1.37
C ASN A 13 -11.27 -1.14 -2.10
N ASP A 14 -12.02 -0.13 -2.49
CA ASP A 14 -11.55 1.09 -3.17
C ASP A 14 -10.74 2.03 -2.25
N ASN A 15 -9.98 1.48 -1.32
CA ASN A 15 -9.09 2.25 -0.48
C ASN A 15 -8.00 2.90 -1.33
N GLU A 16 -7.71 4.15 -1.01
CA GLU A 16 -6.79 4.97 -1.80
C GLU A 16 -5.35 4.45 -1.78
N PHE A 17 -4.91 3.83 -0.69
CA PHE A 17 -3.56 3.28 -0.52
C PHE A 17 -3.58 1.90 0.12
N SER A 18 -2.54 1.10 -0.12
CA SER A 18 -2.38 -0.24 0.47
C SER A 18 -1.98 -0.21 1.95
N CYS A 19 -1.42 0.89 2.43
CA CYS A 19 -0.94 1.04 3.81
C CYS A 19 -1.98 1.70 4.73
N GLY A 20 -1.68 1.76 6.03
CA GLY A 20 -2.52 2.37 7.06
C GLY A 20 -2.77 3.87 6.89
N TYR A 21 -1.96 4.53 6.08
CA TYR A 21 -2.02 5.95 5.83
C TYR A 21 -3.41 6.43 5.35
N SER A 22 -4.06 5.72 4.44
CA SER A 22 -5.42 6.04 3.98
C SER A 22 -6.52 5.46 4.86
N ARG A 23 -6.17 4.60 5.82
CA ARG A 23 -7.12 3.93 6.71
C ARG A 23 -7.30 4.64 8.04
N GLY A 24 -6.76 5.84 8.18
CA GLY A 24 -6.88 6.62 9.39
C GLY A 24 -5.99 6.14 10.53
N MET A 25 -4.90 5.44 10.27
CA MET A 25 -3.91 5.08 11.29
C MET A 25 -3.22 6.33 11.82
N ILE A 26 -2.98 6.35 13.12
CA ILE A 26 -2.30 7.44 13.82
C ILE A 26 -1.14 6.83 14.60
N TYR A 27 0.05 7.33 14.37
CA TYR A 27 1.25 7.02 15.13
C TYR A 27 1.48 8.09 16.17
N VAL A 28 1.47 7.70 17.44
CA VAL A 28 1.64 8.61 18.58
C VAL A 28 3.05 8.44 19.13
N GLN A 29 3.83 9.52 19.13
CA GLN A 29 5.13 9.55 19.78
C GLN A 29 5.00 9.69 21.31
N THR A 30 6.08 9.40 22.02
CA THR A 30 6.14 9.52 23.50
C THR A 30 5.89 10.93 24.02
N ASN A 31 6.14 11.95 23.19
CA ASN A 31 5.85 13.36 23.48
C ASN A 31 4.39 13.77 23.14
N GLY A 32 3.54 12.83 22.72
CA GLY A 32 2.15 13.08 22.36
C GLY A 32 1.93 13.60 20.94
N MET A 33 2.97 13.83 20.15
CA MET A 33 2.82 14.20 18.75
C MET A 33 2.27 13.05 17.92
N CYS A 34 1.36 13.37 16.98
CA CYS A 34 0.66 12.41 16.14
C CYS A 34 1.05 12.55 14.68
N TYR A 35 1.28 11.43 14.01
CA TYR A 35 1.72 11.36 12.63
C TYR A 35 0.93 10.34 11.83
N ALA A 36 0.80 10.56 10.52
CA ALA A 36 0.13 9.66 9.61
C ALA A 36 1.02 8.48 9.14
N CYS A 37 2.33 8.55 9.37
CA CYS A 37 3.30 7.53 8.98
C CYS A 37 4.31 7.30 10.09
N SER A 38 4.62 6.04 10.40
CA SER A 38 5.61 5.65 11.41
C SER A 38 7.04 5.99 11.03
N ASP A 39 7.34 5.98 9.72
CA ASP A 39 8.70 6.15 9.20
C ASP A 39 9.15 7.59 9.10
N ASN A 40 8.25 8.54 9.27
CA ASN A 40 8.56 9.96 9.16
C ASN A 40 8.09 10.76 10.38
N VAL A 41 8.60 10.37 11.52
CA VAL A 41 8.31 11.04 12.80
C VAL A 41 9.10 12.34 13.01
N GLU A 42 10.10 12.62 12.17
CA GLU A 42 10.88 13.85 12.24
C GLU A 42 10.40 14.93 11.24
N GLY A 43 9.67 14.50 10.20
CA GLY A 43 9.16 15.38 9.14
C GLY A 43 7.82 16.01 9.48
N LYS A 44 7.69 17.32 9.28
CA LYS A 44 6.42 18.05 9.48
C LYS A 44 5.33 17.62 8.48
N VAL A 45 5.68 16.97 7.41
CA VAL A 45 4.78 16.65 6.27
C VAL A 45 3.65 15.70 6.67
N HIS A 46 3.93 14.77 7.59
CA HIS A 46 2.95 13.81 8.09
C HIS A 46 2.43 14.12 9.47
N TYR A 47 2.78 15.29 10.02
CA TYR A 47 2.29 15.74 11.31
C TYR A 47 0.80 16.03 11.24
N MET A 48 0.05 15.41 12.14
CA MET A 48 -1.41 15.49 12.20
C MET A 48 -1.92 16.35 13.35
N GLY A 49 -1.09 16.64 14.32
CA GLY A 49 -1.47 17.29 15.56
C GLY A 49 -0.89 16.57 16.79
N ASP A 50 -1.53 16.73 17.92
CA ASP A 50 -1.13 16.09 19.17
C ASP A 50 -2.34 15.60 19.99
N ILE A 51 -2.08 14.74 20.98
CA ILE A 51 -3.13 14.12 21.79
C ILE A 51 -3.93 15.13 22.63
N HIS A 52 -3.42 16.36 22.84
CA HIS A 52 -4.09 17.37 23.66
C HIS A 52 -4.96 18.31 22.82
N ARG A 53 -4.51 18.62 21.59
CA ARG A 53 -5.19 19.57 20.68
C ARG A 53 -6.04 18.87 19.65
N GLY A 54 -5.89 17.56 19.51
CA GLY A 54 -6.57 16.76 18.50
C GLY A 54 -5.75 16.61 17.22
N VAL A 55 -6.25 15.76 16.33
CA VAL A 55 -5.59 15.39 15.08
C VAL A 55 -6.43 15.77 13.87
N THR A 56 -5.76 16.18 12.80
CA THR A 56 -6.38 16.43 11.50
C THR A 56 -5.76 15.49 10.49
N PHE A 57 -6.58 14.67 9.87
CA PHE A 57 -6.10 13.73 8.84
C PHE A 57 -5.67 14.49 7.59
N PRO A 58 -4.49 14.20 7.03
CA PRO A 58 -4.04 14.81 5.80
C PRO A 58 -4.99 14.45 4.65
N LYS A 59 -5.34 15.45 3.85
CA LYS A 59 -6.14 15.24 2.63
C LYS A 59 -5.20 14.78 1.52
N HIS A 60 -5.37 13.54 1.06
CA HIS A 60 -4.59 13.01 -0.06
C HIS A 60 -5.26 13.31 -1.38
N LYS A 61 -4.45 13.80 -2.30
CA LYS A 61 -4.87 14.01 -3.68
C LYS A 61 -4.28 12.90 -4.58
N LEU A 62 -4.81 11.69 -4.51
CA LEU A 62 -4.53 10.66 -5.54
C LEU A 62 -4.88 11.13 -6.96
N THR A 63 -5.70 12.19 -7.05
CA THR A 63 -6.12 12.76 -8.33
C THR A 63 -4.98 13.38 -9.14
N GLU A 64 -3.89 13.75 -8.49
CA GLU A 64 -2.72 14.35 -9.16
C GLU A 64 -1.84 13.28 -9.83
N PHE A 65 -2.03 12.02 -9.47
CA PHE A 65 -1.29 10.90 -10.04
C PHE A 65 -2.17 10.15 -11.02
N LYS A 66 -1.59 9.68 -12.11
CA LYS A 66 -2.26 8.83 -13.13
C LYS A 66 -2.79 7.50 -12.57
N CYS A 67 -2.85 7.36 -11.25
CA CYS A 67 -3.32 6.15 -10.55
C CYS A 67 -4.78 5.85 -10.84
N LYS A 68 -5.65 6.84 -11.05
CA LYS A 68 -7.07 6.62 -11.33
C LYS A 68 -7.30 5.83 -12.61
N GLU A 69 -6.48 6.05 -13.62
CA GLU A 69 -6.58 5.43 -14.93
C GLU A 69 -5.64 4.22 -15.07
N CYS A 70 -4.87 3.91 -14.03
CA CYS A 70 -3.90 2.83 -14.07
C CYS A 70 -4.61 1.46 -14.08
N PRO A 71 -4.35 0.59 -15.07
CA PRO A 71 -4.99 -0.73 -15.16
C PRO A 71 -4.62 -1.65 -13.99
N TYR A 72 -3.54 -1.35 -13.28
CA TYR A 72 -3.08 -2.12 -12.12
C TYR A 72 -3.52 -1.53 -10.78
N ARG A 73 -4.38 -0.50 -10.77
CA ARG A 73 -4.78 0.17 -9.53
C ARG A 73 -5.37 -0.79 -8.52
N SER A 74 -6.23 -1.71 -8.95
CA SER A 74 -6.88 -2.69 -8.07
C SER A 74 -5.91 -3.64 -7.36
N ILE A 75 -4.71 -3.84 -7.91
CA ILE A 75 -3.66 -4.67 -7.31
C ILE A 75 -2.68 -3.79 -6.54
N CYS A 76 -2.29 -2.67 -7.14
CA CYS A 76 -1.31 -1.74 -6.58
C CYS A 76 -1.86 -0.94 -5.40
N MET A 77 -3.11 -0.49 -5.47
CA MET A 77 -3.78 0.34 -4.46
C MET A 77 -2.98 1.60 -4.08
N GLY A 78 -2.26 2.18 -5.06
CA GLY A 78 -1.43 3.38 -4.84
C GLY A 78 -0.20 3.16 -3.98
N ARG A 79 -0.01 1.96 -3.39
CA ARG A 79 1.13 1.58 -2.54
C ARG A 79 1.32 2.52 -1.35
N CYS A 80 2.55 3.00 -1.13
CA CYS A 80 2.92 3.83 0.00
C CYS A 80 2.41 5.26 -0.17
N GLY A 81 1.55 5.73 0.71
CA GLY A 81 1.04 7.12 0.69
C GLY A 81 2.13 8.17 0.88
N ARG A 82 3.20 7.84 1.61
CA ARG A 82 4.36 8.70 1.81
C ARG A 82 5.06 9.03 0.49
N MET A 83 5.22 8.05 -0.40
CA MET A 83 5.86 8.26 -1.70
C MET A 83 5.17 9.38 -2.50
N HIS A 84 3.85 9.46 -2.43
CA HIS A 84 3.08 10.46 -3.16
C HIS A 84 3.25 11.89 -2.63
N ILE A 85 3.90 12.07 -1.49
CA ILE A 85 4.10 13.38 -0.86
C ILE A 85 5.58 13.78 -0.90
N GLU A 86 6.48 12.82 -0.68
CA GLU A 86 7.90 13.12 -0.49
C GLU A 86 8.76 12.94 -1.73
N PHE A 87 8.36 12.04 -2.65
CA PHE A 87 9.19 11.75 -3.81
C PHE A 87 8.83 12.65 -5.01
N SER A 88 9.85 12.89 -5.84
CA SER A 88 9.64 13.55 -7.13
C SER A 88 8.79 12.69 -8.06
N MET A 89 8.12 13.35 -9.03
CA MET A 89 7.34 12.63 -10.04
C MET A 89 8.18 11.65 -10.87
N GLU A 90 9.46 11.93 -11.05
CA GLU A 90 10.39 11.05 -11.73
C GLU A 90 10.55 9.73 -10.98
N HIS A 91 10.90 9.79 -9.67
CA HIS A 91 11.03 8.61 -8.83
C HIS A 91 9.71 7.81 -8.72
N ILE A 92 8.58 8.50 -8.64
CA ILE A 92 7.26 7.84 -8.63
C ILE A 92 7.02 7.11 -9.94
N ASN A 93 7.36 7.69 -11.08
CA ASN A 93 7.20 7.07 -12.39
C ASN A 93 8.07 5.81 -12.53
N ASP A 94 9.33 5.88 -12.12
CA ASP A 94 10.24 4.72 -12.17
C ASP A 94 9.73 3.58 -11.29
N TYR A 95 9.28 3.91 -10.09
CA TYR A 95 8.68 2.94 -9.18
C TYR A 95 7.38 2.34 -9.74
N CYS A 96 6.54 3.16 -10.39
CA CYS A 96 5.34 2.70 -11.06
C CYS A 96 5.66 1.75 -12.22
N GLN A 97 6.66 2.05 -13.04
CA GLN A 97 7.09 1.18 -14.15
C GLN A 97 7.55 -0.19 -13.63
N MET A 98 8.37 -0.21 -12.60
CA MET A 98 8.83 -1.45 -11.96
C MET A 98 7.65 -2.28 -11.45
N ASN A 99 6.70 -1.64 -10.74
CA ASN A 99 5.53 -2.34 -10.21
C ASN A 99 4.61 -2.83 -11.32
N GLN A 100 4.39 -2.05 -12.38
CA GLN A 100 3.58 -2.44 -13.52
C GLN A 100 4.18 -3.65 -14.25
N ALA A 101 5.50 -3.68 -14.43
CA ALA A 101 6.20 -4.82 -15.00
C ALA A 101 6.01 -6.09 -14.15
N MET A 102 6.12 -5.95 -12.83
CA MET A 102 5.88 -7.04 -11.89
C MET A 102 4.44 -7.53 -11.94
N PHE A 103 3.46 -6.64 -11.91
CA PHE A 103 2.04 -7.02 -11.97
C PHE A 103 1.68 -7.66 -13.31
N LYS A 104 2.22 -7.11 -14.40
CA LYS A 104 2.06 -7.71 -15.73
C LYS A 104 2.59 -9.14 -15.75
N PHE A 105 3.79 -9.37 -15.23
CA PHE A 105 4.36 -10.72 -15.14
C PHE A 105 3.44 -11.69 -14.37
N PHE A 106 2.90 -11.26 -13.23
CA PHE A 106 1.98 -12.09 -12.46
C PHE A 106 0.66 -12.36 -13.20
N LEU A 107 0.12 -11.38 -13.89
CA LEU A 107 -1.12 -11.53 -14.66
C LEU A 107 -0.92 -12.43 -15.88
N ASP A 108 0.18 -12.26 -16.61
CA ASP A 108 0.52 -13.09 -17.78
C ASP A 108 0.74 -14.57 -17.39
N ASN A 109 1.16 -14.83 -16.15
CA ASN A 109 1.41 -16.18 -15.63
C ASN A 109 0.32 -16.66 -14.65
N LYS A 110 -0.85 -16.03 -14.64
CA LYS A 110 -1.91 -16.31 -13.65
C LYS A 110 -2.28 -17.78 -13.58
N GLU A 111 -2.57 -18.41 -14.72
CA GLU A 111 -2.97 -19.84 -14.77
C GLU A 111 -1.87 -20.78 -14.26
N LEU A 112 -0.61 -20.47 -14.54
CA LEU A 112 0.52 -21.25 -14.02
C LEU A 112 0.62 -21.10 -12.50
N LEU A 113 0.48 -19.89 -11.99
CA LEU A 113 0.51 -19.61 -10.55
C LEU A 113 -0.65 -20.28 -9.82
N GLU A 114 -1.86 -20.24 -10.37
CA GLU A 114 -3.02 -20.96 -9.84
C GLU A 114 -2.77 -22.47 -9.74
N ARG A 115 -2.20 -23.07 -10.78
CA ARG A 115 -1.82 -24.49 -10.76
C ARG A 115 -0.79 -24.80 -9.69
N ILE A 116 0.22 -23.97 -9.52
CA ILE A 116 1.26 -24.14 -8.49
C ILE A 116 0.64 -24.03 -7.09
N ILE A 117 -0.18 -23.00 -6.85
CA ILE A 117 -0.85 -22.78 -5.56
C ILE A 117 -1.74 -23.97 -5.22
N ASN A 118 -2.57 -24.44 -6.17
CA ASN A 118 -3.49 -25.55 -5.94
C ASN A 118 -2.79 -26.89 -5.74
N ARG A 119 -1.58 -27.07 -6.30
CA ARG A 119 -0.76 -28.28 -6.08
C ARG A 119 -0.05 -28.31 -4.73
N ASN A 120 -0.02 -27.19 -4.02
CA ASN A 120 0.62 -27.08 -2.71
C ASN A 120 -0.39 -26.60 -1.65
N PRO A 121 -1.16 -27.54 -1.04
CA PRO A 121 -2.21 -27.19 -0.08
C PRO A 121 -1.69 -26.40 1.12
N LYS A 122 -0.47 -26.68 1.59
CA LYS A 122 0.15 -25.94 2.68
C LYS A 122 0.37 -24.47 2.30
N PHE A 123 0.98 -24.23 1.15
CA PHE A 123 1.21 -22.87 0.64
C PHE A 123 -0.10 -22.14 0.37
N LYS A 124 -1.11 -22.83 -0.19
CA LYS A 124 -2.44 -22.27 -0.40
C LYS A 124 -3.06 -21.81 0.91
N ASN A 125 -3.06 -22.66 1.93
CA ASN A 125 -3.59 -22.33 3.26
C ASN A 125 -2.84 -21.17 3.91
N GLU A 126 -1.51 -21.14 3.81
CA GLU A 126 -0.71 -19.99 4.29
C GLU A 126 -1.08 -18.70 3.55
N LEU A 127 -1.30 -18.77 2.25
CA LEU A 127 -1.66 -17.61 1.45
C LEU A 127 -3.08 -17.09 1.75
N GLU A 128 -4.06 -17.99 1.92
CA GLU A 128 -5.46 -17.66 2.28
C GLU A 128 -5.55 -17.04 3.68
N ASN A 129 -4.85 -17.64 4.65
CA ASN A 129 -4.88 -17.22 6.04
C ASN A 129 -3.82 -16.16 6.40
N TRP A 130 -3.02 -15.74 5.43
CA TRP A 130 -2.04 -14.70 5.67
C TRP A 130 -2.74 -13.39 6.00
N ILE A 131 -2.71 -13.03 7.27
CA ILE A 131 -3.29 -11.81 7.78
C ILE A 131 -2.36 -10.68 7.34
N LEU A 132 -2.93 -9.74 6.57
CA LEU A 132 -2.26 -8.50 6.18
C LEU A 132 -2.14 -7.55 7.38
N GLU A 133 -1.70 -8.08 8.52
CA GLU A 133 -1.68 -7.28 9.73
C GLU A 133 -0.65 -6.14 9.64
N TYR A 134 0.38 -6.28 8.90
CA TYR A 134 1.39 -5.25 8.62
C TYR A 134 2.24 -5.70 7.44
N THR A 135 1.85 -5.40 6.24
CA THR A 135 2.82 -5.35 5.16
C THR A 135 3.13 -3.91 4.86
N GLU A 136 3.93 -3.31 5.68
CA GLU A 136 4.78 -2.25 5.22
C GLU A 136 5.71 -2.88 4.18
N PHE A 137 5.38 -2.71 2.93
CA PHE A 137 6.38 -2.83 1.89
C PHE A 137 7.23 -1.56 1.99
N THR A 138 8.15 -1.55 2.90
CA THR A 138 9.30 -0.67 2.78
C THR A 138 10.08 -1.13 1.57
N PRO A 139 10.36 -0.23 0.62
CA PRO A 139 11.24 -0.52 -0.50
C PRO A 139 12.65 -0.91 -0.04
#